data_62bdda9d12057ea9168a4b3aa8b40971
#
_entry.id   62bdda9d12057ea9168a4b3aa8b40971
#
_cell.length_a   1.000
_cell.length_b   1.000
_cell.length_c   1.000
_cell.angle_alpha   90.00
_cell.angle_beta   90.00
_cell.angle_gamma   90.00
#
_symmetry.space_group_name_H-M   'P 1'
#
loop_
_entity.id
_entity.type
_entity.pdbx_description
1 polymer ?
#
loop_
_entity_poly.entity_id
_entity_poly.type
_entity_poly.pdbx_seq_one_letter_code
_entity_poly.pdbx_strand_id
1 'polypeptide(L)'
;MEQPLWPTIPVPHEVDRLFAQVFALVGEGIAGATHALLAGDREAAKVLVQRDDVIDQIIRDISNSVQLQLVHGETTPDERKEMVAILRMLPDMERNGDLAEHIARRAARGLGAEMSARSRGLVERMGEVATTMWRATGDAFAERSANAAAAIDDLDDELDDLHVTLTAEVVSGTMPLAVAIELAMVARFYERFGDHAVNLARRMTALVSGGPDPGSSGPD
;
A
#
# COMPACT_ATOMS: atom_id res chain seq x y z
N MET A 1 14.03 -28.34 10.59
CA MET A 1 13.83 -27.03 11.26
C MET A 1 14.80 -26.10 10.56
N GLU A 2 14.33 -25.47 9.46
CA GLU A 2 15.12 -24.51 8.68
C GLU A 2 15.33 -23.28 9.56
N GLN A 3 16.58 -22.89 9.71
CA GLN A 3 16.91 -21.59 10.32
C GLN A 3 16.35 -20.50 9.40
N PRO A 4 15.73 -19.43 9.94
CA PRO A 4 15.31 -18.31 9.13
C PRO A 4 16.53 -17.79 8.35
N LEU A 5 16.38 -17.67 7.03
CA LEU A 5 17.41 -17.15 6.09
C LEU A 5 17.79 -15.69 6.37
N TRP A 6 17.03 -15.04 7.23
CA TRP A 6 17.25 -13.68 7.67
C TRP A 6 18.12 -13.68 8.93
N PRO A 7 19.24 -12.97 8.95
CA PRO A 7 19.97 -12.78 10.20
C PRO A 7 19.01 -12.15 11.22
N THR A 8 19.00 -12.68 12.44
CA THR A 8 18.24 -12.11 13.56
C THR A 8 18.94 -10.81 13.99
N ILE A 9 18.76 -9.77 13.18
CA ILE A 9 19.36 -8.47 13.40
C ILE A 9 18.39 -7.71 14.30
N PRO A 10 18.82 -7.12 15.40
CA PRO A 10 17.97 -6.26 16.18
C PRO A 10 17.81 -4.91 15.45
N VAL A 11 17.06 -4.87 14.37
CA VAL A 11 16.25 -3.68 14.13
C VAL A 11 15.49 -3.49 15.44
N PRO A 12 15.52 -2.31 16.08
CA PRO A 12 14.86 -2.15 17.35
C PRO A 12 13.44 -2.74 17.22
N HIS A 13 13.04 -3.64 18.12
CA HIS A 13 11.69 -4.24 18.16
C HIS A 13 10.58 -3.20 17.99
N GLU A 14 10.90 -1.96 18.25
CA GLU A 14 10.08 -0.79 18.04
C GLU A 14 9.83 -0.50 16.55
N VAL A 15 10.82 -0.63 15.66
CA VAL A 15 10.64 -0.39 14.21
C VAL A 15 9.73 -1.44 13.61
N ASP A 16 9.94 -2.73 13.93
CA ASP A 16 9.06 -3.82 13.47
C ASP A 16 7.61 -3.60 13.94
N ARG A 17 7.44 -3.17 15.20
CA ARG A 17 6.12 -2.85 15.75
C ARG A 17 5.46 -1.68 15.02
N LEU A 18 6.21 -0.62 14.73
CA LEU A 18 5.72 0.55 14.01
C LEU A 18 5.37 0.21 12.55
N PHE A 19 6.18 -0.64 11.89
CA PHE A 19 5.86 -1.17 10.56
C PHE A 19 4.55 -1.95 10.56
N ALA A 20 4.39 -2.89 11.50
CA ALA A 20 3.14 -3.64 11.64
C ALA A 20 1.94 -2.71 11.87
N GLN A 21 2.13 -1.64 12.63
CA GLN A 21 1.08 -0.63 12.86
C GLN A 21 0.74 0.13 11.57
N VAL A 22 1.71 0.53 10.75
CA VAL A 22 1.44 1.18 9.45
C VAL A 22 0.71 0.21 8.51
N PHE A 23 1.15 -1.06 8.42
CA PHE A 23 0.45 -2.07 7.62
C PHE A 23 -1.01 -2.23 8.05
N ALA A 24 -1.28 -2.27 9.35
CA ALA A 24 -2.65 -2.36 9.87
C ALA A 24 -3.47 -1.12 9.52
N LEU A 25 -2.94 0.08 9.77
CA LEU A 25 -3.67 1.34 9.53
C LEU A 25 -3.96 1.58 8.05
N VAL A 26 -3.02 1.33 7.15
CA VAL A 26 -3.22 1.46 5.70
C VAL A 26 -4.22 0.41 5.21
N GLY A 27 -4.11 -0.84 5.69
CA GLY A 27 -5.06 -1.91 5.36
C GLY A 27 -6.50 -1.60 5.81
N GLU A 28 -6.67 -1.08 7.03
CA GLU A 28 -7.97 -0.58 7.51
C GLU A 28 -8.43 0.63 6.69
N GLY A 29 -7.51 1.49 6.29
CA GLY A 29 -7.77 2.68 5.48
C GLY A 29 -8.36 2.32 4.12
N ILE A 30 -7.72 1.44 3.34
CA ILE A 30 -8.18 1.05 2.00
C ILE A 30 -9.49 0.27 2.06
N ALA A 31 -9.63 -0.68 3.00
CA ALA A 31 -10.87 -1.44 3.18
C ALA A 31 -12.03 -0.54 3.63
N GLY A 32 -11.78 0.34 4.59
CA GLY A 32 -12.76 1.30 5.10
C GLY A 32 -13.18 2.34 4.05
N ALA A 33 -12.24 2.86 3.26
CA ALA A 33 -12.52 3.81 2.18
C ALA A 33 -13.39 3.18 1.09
N THR A 34 -13.08 1.93 0.71
CA THR A 34 -13.89 1.15 -0.22
C THR A 34 -15.31 0.94 0.31
N HIS A 35 -15.43 0.49 1.56
CA HIS A 35 -16.73 0.28 2.20
C HIS A 35 -17.55 1.57 2.27
N ALA A 36 -16.95 2.67 2.75
CA ALA A 36 -17.63 3.96 2.85
C ALA A 36 -18.07 4.50 1.48
N LEU A 37 -17.26 4.30 0.44
CA LEU A 37 -17.60 4.67 -0.93
C LEU A 37 -18.81 3.86 -1.44
N LEU A 38 -18.80 2.56 -1.26
CA LEU A 38 -19.87 1.67 -1.70
C LEU A 38 -21.17 1.83 -0.88
N ALA A 39 -21.07 2.03 0.42
CA ALA A 39 -22.22 2.27 1.29
C ALA A 39 -22.78 3.69 1.16
N GLY A 40 -22.01 4.65 0.59
CA GLY A 40 -22.36 6.06 0.58
C GLY A 40 -22.24 6.71 1.96
N ASP A 41 -21.45 6.11 2.86
CA ASP A 41 -21.25 6.58 4.23
C ASP A 41 -20.22 7.72 4.29
N ARG A 42 -20.73 8.95 4.16
CA ARG A 42 -19.89 10.15 4.16
C ARG A 42 -19.24 10.44 5.52
N GLU A 43 -19.87 10.06 6.61
CA GLU A 43 -19.33 10.34 7.95
C GLU A 43 -18.18 9.37 8.27
N ALA A 44 -18.35 8.08 8.00
CA ALA A 44 -17.24 7.13 8.10
C ALA A 44 -16.05 7.55 7.23
N ALA A 45 -16.31 8.01 5.99
CA ALA A 45 -15.29 8.49 5.08
C ALA A 45 -14.50 9.69 5.63
N LYS A 46 -15.17 10.66 6.27
CA LYS A 46 -14.51 11.82 6.91
C LYS A 46 -13.57 11.41 8.05
N VAL A 47 -13.95 10.40 8.82
CA VAL A 47 -13.11 9.87 9.90
C VAL A 47 -11.84 9.24 9.34
N LEU A 48 -11.94 8.52 8.20
CA LEU A 48 -10.78 7.91 7.54
C LEU A 48 -9.80 8.97 7.01
N VAL A 49 -10.31 10.06 6.43
CA VAL A 49 -9.47 11.18 5.98
C VAL A 49 -8.61 11.76 7.10
N GLN A 50 -9.12 11.80 8.34
CA GLN A 50 -8.37 12.35 9.48
C GLN A 50 -7.30 11.39 10.03
N ARG A 51 -7.32 10.10 9.64
CA ARG A 51 -6.35 9.10 10.10
C ARG A 51 -5.00 9.18 9.39
N ASP A 52 -4.94 9.82 8.25
CA ASP A 52 -3.71 9.93 7.45
C ASP A 52 -2.58 10.62 8.21
N ASP A 53 -2.85 11.68 8.95
CA ASP A 53 -1.89 12.35 9.83
C ASP A 53 -1.19 11.39 10.82
N VAL A 54 -1.87 10.32 11.26
CA VAL A 54 -1.32 9.32 12.18
C VAL A 54 -0.32 8.43 11.46
N ILE A 55 -0.64 7.99 10.24
CA ILE A 55 0.27 7.18 9.40
C ILE A 55 1.54 7.98 9.13
N ASP A 56 1.43 9.20 8.71
CA ASP A 56 2.54 10.12 8.45
C ASP A 56 3.45 10.29 9.67
N GLN A 57 2.84 10.45 10.85
CA GLN A 57 3.63 10.60 12.08
C GLN A 57 4.43 9.34 12.38
N ILE A 58 3.82 8.16 12.27
CA ILE A 58 4.51 6.88 12.49
C ILE A 58 5.66 6.70 11.49
N ILE A 59 5.44 7.03 10.21
CA ILE A 59 6.47 6.96 9.17
C ILE A 59 7.64 7.89 9.48
N ARG A 60 7.37 9.12 9.93
CA ARG A 60 8.41 10.05 10.39
C ARG A 60 9.18 9.50 11.59
N ASP A 61 8.50 8.89 12.55
CA ASP A 61 9.13 8.30 13.73
C ASP A 61 10.06 7.14 13.36
N ILE A 62 9.62 6.25 12.45
CA ILE A 62 10.45 5.17 11.91
C ILE A 62 11.68 5.76 11.22
N SER A 63 11.49 6.73 10.32
CA SER A 63 12.58 7.36 9.56
C SER A 63 13.62 7.96 10.49
N ASN A 64 13.19 8.73 11.48
CA ASN A 64 14.08 9.37 12.47
C ASN A 64 14.84 8.33 13.31
N SER A 65 14.16 7.29 13.79
CA SER A 65 14.78 6.22 14.58
C SER A 65 15.86 5.50 13.78
N VAL A 66 15.56 5.12 12.54
CA VAL A 66 16.51 4.42 11.66
C VAL A 66 17.69 5.31 11.29
N GLN A 67 17.46 6.60 10.99
CA GLN A 67 18.53 7.55 10.68
C GLN A 67 19.47 7.77 11.87
N LEU A 68 18.92 7.92 13.08
CA LEU A 68 19.72 8.06 14.29
C LEU A 68 20.60 6.82 14.53
N GLN A 69 20.04 5.63 14.31
CA GLN A 69 20.79 4.38 14.44
C GLN A 69 21.91 4.27 13.39
N LEU A 70 21.66 4.67 12.14
CA LEU A 70 22.67 4.68 11.08
C LEU A 70 23.84 5.64 11.36
N VAL A 71 23.55 6.78 11.99
CA VAL A 71 24.56 7.83 12.24
C VAL A 71 25.34 7.59 13.53
N HIS A 72 24.69 7.13 14.58
CA HIS A 72 25.25 7.06 15.93
C HIS A 72 25.36 5.65 16.51
N GLY A 73 24.71 4.66 15.87
CA GLY A 73 24.71 3.27 16.35
C GLY A 73 25.97 2.51 15.95
N GLU A 74 26.37 1.58 16.82
CA GLU A 74 27.32 0.52 16.44
C GLU A 74 26.55 -0.53 15.66
N THR A 75 26.67 -0.52 14.33
CA THR A 75 25.90 -1.37 13.42
C THR A 75 26.80 -2.20 12.53
N THR A 76 26.42 -3.46 12.29
CA THR A 76 27.07 -4.34 11.33
C THR A 76 26.73 -3.92 9.89
N PRO A 77 27.48 -4.40 8.87
CA PRO A 77 27.14 -4.14 7.48
C PRO A 77 25.74 -4.62 7.07
N ASP A 78 25.27 -5.73 7.63
CA ASP A 78 23.95 -6.30 7.30
C ASP A 78 22.82 -5.50 7.95
N GLU A 79 22.99 -5.05 9.21
CA GLU A 79 22.07 -4.11 9.84
C GLU A 79 21.92 -2.82 9.05
N ARG A 80 23.03 -2.27 8.53
CA ARG A 80 22.97 -1.08 7.69
C ARG A 80 22.22 -1.29 6.39
N LYS A 81 22.37 -2.47 5.74
CA LYS A 81 21.59 -2.81 4.54
C LYS A 81 20.10 -2.86 4.84
N GLU A 82 19.71 -3.50 5.95
CA GLU A 82 18.32 -3.56 6.38
C GLU A 82 17.75 -2.17 6.66
N MET A 83 18.45 -1.35 7.42
CA MET A 83 18.03 0.03 7.71
C MET A 83 17.84 0.87 6.44
N VAL A 84 18.74 0.73 5.45
CA VAL A 84 18.60 1.40 4.15
C VAL A 84 17.38 0.87 3.40
N ALA A 85 17.14 -0.44 3.41
CA ALA A 85 15.95 -1.02 2.79
C ALA A 85 14.66 -0.52 3.46
N ILE A 86 14.63 -0.45 4.79
CA ILE A 86 13.51 0.14 5.55
C ILE A 86 13.24 1.57 5.08
N LEU A 87 14.26 2.44 5.06
CA LEU A 87 14.08 3.83 4.61
C LEU A 87 13.55 3.95 3.17
N ARG A 88 13.89 2.98 2.30
CA ARG A 88 13.41 2.94 0.92
C ARG A 88 11.99 2.41 0.79
N MET A 89 11.49 1.67 1.78
CA MET A 89 10.11 1.19 1.83
C MET A 89 9.12 2.25 2.32
N LEU A 90 9.55 3.13 3.21
CA LEU A 90 8.67 4.14 3.83
C LEU A 90 7.87 4.99 2.82
N PRO A 91 8.47 5.50 1.70
CA PRO A 91 7.72 6.30 0.73
C PRO A 91 6.57 5.55 0.06
N ASP A 92 6.71 4.23 -0.19
CA ASP A 92 5.64 3.44 -0.79
C ASP A 92 4.53 3.17 0.22
N MET A 93 4.85 3.04 1.52
CA MET A 93 3.88 2.91 2.60
C MET A 93 3.08 4.20 2.82
N GLU A 94 3.75 5.37 2.84
CA GLU A 94 3.13 6.69 2.92
C GLU A 94 2.15 6.91 1.77
N ARG A 95 2.61 6.69 0.53
CA ARG A 95 1.76 6.84 -0.66
C ARG A 95 0.53 5.94 -0.64
N ASN A 96 0.61 4.74 -0.08
CA ASN A 96 -0.55 3.88 0.05
C ASN A 96 -1.54 4.40 1.10
N GLY A 97 -1.09 5.04 2.16
CA GLY A 97 -1.92 5.83 3.07
C GLY A 97 -2.66 6.93 2.32
N ASP A 98 -1.92 7.77 1.60
CA ASP A 98 -2.46 8.86 0.77
C ASP A 98 -3.51 8.37 -0.23
N LEU A 99 -3.27 7.24 -0.91
CA LEU A 99 -4.20 6.69 -1.89
C LEU A 99 -5.52 6.23 -1.25
N ALA A 100 -5.44 5.60 -0.07
CA ALA A 100 -6.63 5.23 0.70
C ALA A 100 -7.41 6.47 1.14
N GLU A 101 -6.71 7.52 1.61
CA GLU A 101 -7.30 8.81 1.96
C GLU A 101 -7.98 9.47 0.75
N HIS A 102 -7.34 9.46 -0.41
CA HIS A 102 -7.89 10.01 -1.64
C HIS A 102 -9.22 9.33 -2.05
N ILE A 103 -9.36 8.02 -1.85
CA ILE A 103 -10.61 7.29 -2.07
C ILE A 103 -11.65 7.72 -1.02
N ALA A 104 -11.26 7.80 0.27
CA ALA A 104 -12.12 8.25 1.35
C ALA A 104 -12.64 9.68 1.12
N ARG A 105 -11.81 10.60 0.62
CA ARG A 105 -12.24 11.97 0.27
C ARG A 105 -13.35 11.97 -0.79
N ARG A 106 -13.33 11.05 -1.75
CA ARG A 106 -14.37 10.90 -2.78
C ARG A 106 -15.65 10.32 -2.20
N ALA A 107 -15.53 9.35 -1.32
CA ALA A 107 -16.67 8.83 -0.56
C ALA A 107 -17.34 9.95 0.27
N ALA A 108 -16.55 10.76 0.99
CA ALA A 108 -17.04 11.90 1.79
C ALA A 108 -17.78 12.94 0.93
N ARG A 109 -17.40 13.13 -0.33
CA ARG A 109 -18.09 14.01 -1.30
C ARG A 109 -19.35 13.38 -1.89
N GLY A 110 -19.57 12.07 -1.68
CA GLY A 110 -20.79 11.38 -2.08
C GLY A 110 -20.73 10.72 -3.44
N LEU A 111 -19.54 10.46 -3.98
CA LEU A 111 -19.36 9.78 -5.27
C LEU A 111 -20.12 8.45 -5.32
N GLY A 112 -20.17 7.70 -4.22
CA GLY A 112 -20.85 6.43 -4.14
C GLY A 112 -22.32 6.45 -4.56
N ALA A 113 -23.05 7.52 -4.31
CA ALA A 113 -24.45 7.65 -4.70
C ALA A 113 -24.65 7.79 -6.22
N GLU A 114 -23.62 8.26 -6.94
CA GLU A 114 -23.65 8.53 -8.37
C GLU A 114 -23.16 7.36 -9.24
N MET A 115 -22.66 6.29 -8.61
CA MET A 115 -22.09 5.14 -9.30
C MET A 115 -23.17 4.22 -9.85
N SER A 116 -22.96 3.69 -11.07
CA SER A 116 -23.78 2.60 -11.63
C SER A 116 -23.57 1.30 -10.83
N ALA A 117 -24.50 0.36 -10.94
CA ALA A 117 -24.36 -0.97 -10.32
C ALA A 117 -23.08 -1.69 -10.83
N ARG A 118 -22.74 -1.53 -12.10
CA ARG A 118 -21.53 -2.11 -12.70
C ARG A 118 -20.27 -1.48 -12.14
N SER A 119 -20.18 -0.14 -12.10
CA SER A 119 -19.04 0.56 -11.52
C SER A 119 -18.84 0.20 -10.05
N ARG A 120 -19.95 0.01 -9.29
CA ARG A 120 -19.89 -0.41 -7.88
C ARG A 120 -19.25 -1.79 -7.74
N GLY A 121 -19.68 -2.78 -8.54
CA GLY A 121 -19.09 -4.12 -8.51
C GLY A 121 -17.61 -4.14 -8.88
N LEU A 122 -17.18 -3.32 -9.86
CA LEU A 122 -15.78 -3.21 -10.22
C LEU A 122 -14.95 -2.58 -9.07
N VAL A 123 -15.43 -1.50 -8.48
CA VAL A 123 -14.74 -0.83 -7.33
C VAL A 123 -14.71 -1.76 -6.11
N GLU A 124 -15.78 -2.52 -5.85
CA GLU A 124 -15.79 -3.51 -4.78
C GLU A 124 -14.69 -4.55 -4.97
N ARG A 125 -14.58 -5.11 -6.18
CA ARG A 125 -13.53 -6.09 -6.49
C ARG A 125 -12.12 -5.48 -6.41
N MET A 126 -11.90 -4.28 -6.93
CA MET A 126 -10.63 -3.58 -6.79
C MET A 126 -10.23 -3.38 -5.32
N GLY A 127 -11.18 -3.01 -4.46
CA GLY A 127 -10.95 -2.85 -3.02
C GLY A 127 -10.60 -4.17 -2.32
N GLU A 128 -11.26 -5.28 -2.69
CA GLU A 128 -10.94 -6.62 -2.18
C GLU A 128 -9.53 -7.06 -2.57
N VAL A 129 -9.17 -6.91 -3.86
CA VAL A 129 -7.85 -7.28 -4.38
C VAL A 129 -6.76 -6.44 -3.72
N ALA A 130 -6.91 -5.11 -3.70
CA ALA A 130 -5.95 -4.20 -3.07
C ALA A 130 -5.75 -4.51 -1.57
N THR A 131 -6.84 -4.78 -0.83
CA THR A 131 -6.77 -5.16 0.59
C THR A 131 -6.05 -6.50 0.78
N THR A 132 -6.28 -7.46 -0.12
CA THR A 132 -5.62 -8.78 -0.08
C THR A 132 -4.14 -8.67 -0.38
N MET A 133 -3.75 -7.91 -1.43
CA MET A 133 -2.35 -7.62 -1.75
C MET A 133 -1.61 -6.98 -0.58
N TRP A 134 -2.23 -5.97 0.03
CA TRP A 134 -1.61 -5.25 1.15
C TRP A 134 -1.41 -6.15 2.36
N ARG A 135 -2.40 -7.00 2.68
CA ARG A 135 -2.28 -7.98 3.77
C ARG A 135 -1.16 -8.98 3.47
N ALA A 136 -1.12 -9.55 2.26
CA ALA A 136 -0.07 -10.49 1.87
C ALA A 136 1.33 -9.86 1.94
N THR A 137 1.46 -8.57 1.59
CA THR A 137 2.71 -7.81 1.72
C THR A 137 3.10 -7.65 3.20
N GLY A 138 2.16 -7.33 4.08
CA GLY A 138 2.40 -7.22 5.53
C GLY A 138 2.78 -8.55 6.17
N ASP A 139 2.10 -9.64 5.80
CA ASP A 139 2.41 -10.99 6.27
C ASP A 139 3.82 -11.41 5.82
N ALA A 140 4.16 -11.15 4.55
CA ALA A 140 5.49 -11.42 4.01
C ALA A 140 6.59 -10.62 4.73
N PHE A 141 6.32 -9.38 5.13
CA PHE A 141 7.24 -8.60 5.97
C PHE A 141 7.43 -9.24 7.34
N ALA A 142 6.34 -9.60 8.02
CA ALA A 142 6.39 -10.22 9.34
C ALA A 142 7.11 -11.58 9.34
N GLU A 143 6.91 -12.38 8.28
CA GLU A 143 7.51 -13.70 8.10
C GLU A 143 8.91 -13.66 7.49
N ARG A 144 9.39 -12.48 7.07
CA ARG A 144 10.66 -12.33 6.34
C ARG A 144 10.72 -13.24 5.11
N SER A 145 9.66 -13.26 4.33
CA SER A 145 9.48 -14.18 3.21
C SER A 145 10.28 -13.77 1.98
N ALA A 146 11.10 -14.70 1.45
CA ALA A 146 11.81 -14.51 0.17
C ALA A 146 10.88 -14.59 -1.07
N ASN A 147 9.65 -15.08 -0.89
CA ASN A 147 8.67 -15.27 -1.97
C ASN A 147 7.58 -14.19 -1.95
N ALA A 148 7.79 -13.09 -1.25
CA ALA A 148 6.81 -12.02 -1.09
C ALA A 148 6.26 -11.51 -2.44
N ALA A 149 7.13 -11.24 -3.41
CA ALA A 149 6.73 -10.72 -4.72
C ALA A 149 5.84 -11.73 -5.49
N ALA A 150 6.26 -12.99 -5.58
CA ALA A 150 5.50 -14.02 -6.31
C ALA A 150 4.10 -14.28 -5.72
N ALA A 151 3.89 -13.99 -4.44
CA ALA A 151 2.60 -14.19 -3.79
C ALA A 151 1.54 -13.16 -4.21
N ILE A 152 1.94 -12.04 -4.80
CA ILE A 152 1.04 -10.93 -5.14
C ILE A 152 1.03 -10.60 -6.65
N ASP A 153 1.89 -11.22 -7.48
CA ASP A 153 1.95 -10.95 -8.92
C ASP A 153 0.59 -11.23 -9.61
N ASP A 154 -0.06 -12.36 -9.32
CA ASP A 154 -1.38 -12.69 -9.89
C ASP A 154 -2.49 -11.70 -9.46
N LEU A 155 -2.39 -11.14 -8.24
CA LEU A 155 -3.32 -10.14 -7.73
C LEU A 155 -3.10 -8.78 -8.39
N ASP A 156 -1.87 -8.44 -8.73
CA ASP A 156 -1.50 -7.22 -9.45
C ASP A 156 -2.07 -7.26 -10.87
N ASP A 157 -1.89 -8.38 -11.59
CA ASP A 157 -2.49 -8.60 -12.90
C ASP A 157 -4.02 -8.46 -12.87
N GLU A 158 -4.68 -9.01 -11.84
CA GLU A 158 -6.13 -8.87 -11.67
C GLU A 158 -6.52 -7.39 -11.43
N LEU A 159 -5.77 -6.65 -10.63
CA LEU A 159 -6.05 -5.25 -10.33
C LEU A 159 -5.91 -4.38 -11.58
N ASP A 160 -4.91 -4.65 -12.41
CA ASP A 160 -4.70 -3.98 -13.70
C ASP A 160 -5.85 -4.25 -14.68
N ASP A 161 -6.32 -5.49 -14.78
CA ASP A 161 -7.46 -5.85 -15.60
C ASP A 161 -8.74 -5.14 -15.14
N LEU A 162 -8.94 -5.03 -13.83
CA LEU A 162 -10.06 -4.27 -13.24
C LEU A 162 -9.95 -2.77 -13.55
N HIS A 163 -8.74 -2.20 -13.47
CA HIS A 163 -8.48 -0.81 -13.84
C HIS A 163 -8.85 -0.55 -15.32
N VAL A 164 -8.41 -1.41 -16.23
CA VAL A 164 -8.75 -1.32 -17.66
C VAL A 164 -10.28 -1.42 -17.85
N THR A 165 -10.93 -2.35 -17.16
CA THR A 165 -12.39 -2.59 -17.29
C THR A 165 -13.19 -1.39 -16.75
N LEU A 166 -12.82 -0.83 -15.59
CA LEU A 166 -13.49 0.36 -15.04
C LEU A 166 -13.24 1.60 -15.91
N THR A 167 -12.06 1.73 -16.48
CA THR A 167 -11.74 2.81 -17.42
C THR A 167 -12.59 2.70 -18.70
N ALA A 168 -12.80 1.50 -19.23
CA ALA A 168 -13.68 1.26 -20.38
C ALA A 168 -15.15 1.61 -20.04
N GLU A 169 -15.63 1.30 -18.84
CA GLU A 169 -16.96 1.70 -18.37
C GLU A 169 -17.10 3.23 -18.31
N VAL A 170 -16.07 3.92 -17.79
CA VAL A 170 -16.03 5.40 -17.75
C VAL A 170 -16.09 6.00 -19.15
N VAL A 171 -15.31 5.48 -20.10
CA VAL A 171 -15.24 5.95 -21.49
C VAL A 171 -16.54 5.67 -22.26
N SER A 172 -17.36 4.71 -21.83
CA SER A 172 -18.65 4.42 -22.50
C SER A 172 -19.62 5.61 -22.57
N GLY A 173 -19.38 6.66 -21.78
CA GLY A 173 -20.13 7.91 -21.80
C GLY A 173 -21.56 7.83 -21.23
N THR A 174 -21.86 6.76 -20.46
CA THR A 174 -23.19 6.53 -19.89
C THR A 174 -23.43 7.30 -18.57
N MET A 175 -22.42 7.95 -18.03
CA MET A 175 -22.46 8.68 -16.76
C MET A 175 -22.13 10.17 -16.94
N PRO A 176 -22.52 11.05 -15.98
CA PRO A 176 -22.10 12.45 -15.99
C PRO A 176 -20.59 12.60 -15.99
N LEU A 177 -20.05 13.56 -16.75
CA LEU A 177 -18.60 13.77 -16.89
C LEU A 177 -17.89 13.93 -15.54
N ALA A 178 -18.49 14.65 -14.59
CA ALA A 178 -17.91 14.82 -13.27
C ALA A 178 -17.73 13.48 -12.52
N VAL A 179 -18.71 12.58 -12.61
CA VAL A 179 -18.65 11.23 -12.03
C VAL A 179 -17.61 10.39 -12.78
N ALA A 180 -17.56 10.48 -14.11
CA ALA A 180 -16.60 9.78 -14.94
C ALA A 180 -15.15 10.11 -14.55
N ILE A 181 -14.84 11.39 -14.36
CA ILE A 181 -13.51 11.85 -13.93
C ILE A 181 -13.15 11.30 -12.55
N GLU A 182 -14.06 11.38 -11.57
CA GLU A 182 -13.80 10.89 -10.21
C GLU A 182 -13.63 9.38 -10.18
N LEU A 183 -14.40 8.62 -10.96
CA LEU A 183 -14.24 7.16 -11.07
C LEU A 183 -12.93 6.76 -11.76
N ALA A 184 -12.52 7.48 -12.81
CA ALA A 184 -11.22 7.24 -13.44
C ALA A 184 -10.07 7.46 -12.44
N MET A 185 -10.19 8.48 -11.59
CA MET A 185 -9.20 8.71 -10.51
C MET A 185 -9.23 7.61 -9.45
N VAL A 186 -10.41 7.12 -9.06
CA VAL A 186 -10.55 5.98 -8.13
C VAL A 186 -9.88 4.74 -8.70
N ALA A 187 -10.14 4.41 -9.98
CA ALA A 187 -9.50 3.29 -10.67
C ALA A 187 -7.97 3.40 -10.62
N ARG A 188 -7.43 4.59 -10.92
CA ARG A 188 -6.00 4.84 -10.89
C ARG A 188 -5.40 4.76 -9.48
N PHE A 189 -6.14 5.12 -8.44
CA PHE A 189 -5.66 5.01 -7.07
C PHE A 189 -5.50 3.56 -6.63
N TYR A 190 -6.44 2.68 -6.99
CA TYR A 190 -6.32 1.26 -6.68
C TYR A 190 -5.13 0.62 -7.42
N GLU A 191 -4.99 0.89 -8.72
CA GLU A 191 -3.87 0.37 -9.51
C GLU A 191 -2.53 0.83 -8.91
N ARG A 192 -2.35 2.13 -8.59
CA ARG A 192 -1.13 2.61 -7.95
C ARG A 192 -0.91 2.03 -6.55
N PHE A 193 -1.97 1.72 -5.84
CA PHE A 193 -1.88 1.05 -4.54
C PHE A 193 -1.28 -0.35 -4.70
N GLY A 194 -1.69 -1.09 -5.73
CA GLY A 194 -1.08 -2.37 -6.13
C GLY A 194 0.38 -2.23 -6.50
N ASP A 195 0.71 -1.31 -7.41
CA ASP A 195 2.10 -1.00 -7.81
C ASP A 195 3.03 -0.83 -6.59
N HIS A 196 2.60 -0.04 -5.59
CA HIS A 196 3.41 0.19 -4.38
C HIS A 196 3.52 -1.06 -3.51
N ALA A 197 2.46 -1.89 -3.42
CA ALA A 197 2.53 -3.16 -2.71
C ALA A 197 3.53 -4.12 -3.37
N VAL A 198 3.54 -4.19 -4.71
CA VAL A 198 4.53 -4.96 -5.49
C VAL A 198 5.94 -4.44 -5.26
N ASN A 199 6.14 -3.12 -5.27
CA ASN A 199 7.45 -2.53 -5.01
C ASN A 199 7.97 -2.89 -3.61
N LEU A 200 7.13 -2.82 -2.58
CA LEU A 200 7.46 -3.25 -1.23
C LEU A 200 7.87 -4.73 -1.20
N ALA A 201 7.07 -5.62 -1.79
CA ALA A 201 7.34 -7.05 -1.82
C ALA A 201 8.63 -7.39 -2.56
N ARG A 202 8.93 -6.73 -3.68
CA ARG A 202 10.19 -6.88 -4.43
C ARG A 202 11.40 -6.44 -3.60
N ARG A 203 11.31 -5.33 -2.86
CA ARG A 203 12.38 -4.87 -1.95
C ARG A 203 12.62 -5.85 -0.81
N MET A 204 11.56 -6.40 -0.23
CA MET A 204 11.65 -7.44 0.80
C MET A 204 12.34 -8.69 0.27
N THR A 205 11.92 -9.18 -0.91
CA THR A 205 12.53 -10.32 -1.58
C THR A 205 14.03 -10.09 -1.83
N ALA A 206 14.40 -8.93 -2.36
CA ALA A 206 15.80 -8.57 -2.63
C ALA A 206 16.63 -8.54 -1.35
N LEU A 207 16.08 -7.99 -0.26
CA LEU A 207 16.75 -7.91 1.03
C LEU A 207 17.01 -9.31 1.61
N VAL A 208 16.03 -10.22 1.54
CA VAL A 208 16.16 -11.60 2.03
C VAL A 208 17.12 -12.43 1.18
N SER A 209 17.05 -12.32 -0.14
CA SER A 209 17.87 -13.09 -1.08
C SER A 209 19.28 -12.53 -1.29
N GLY A 210 19.61 -11.35 -0.73
CA GLY A 210 20.88 -10.67 -0.96
C GLY A 210 21.06 -10.14 -2.39
N GLY A 211 19.96 -10.05 -3.14
CA GLY A 211 19.92 -9.51 -4.50
C GLY A 211 20.07 -7.97 -4.55
N PRO A 212 20.28 -7.41 -5.77
CA PRO A 212 20.27 -5.96 -5.95
C PRO A 212 18.87 -5.40 -5.66
N ASP A 213 18.82 -4.21 -5.04
CA ASP A 213 17.55 -3.50 -4.83
C ASP A 213 16.93 -3.13 -6.19
N PRO A 214 15.64 -3.46 -6.46
CA PRO A 214 14.96 -3.14 -7.71
C PRO A 214 14.96 -1.65 -8.08
N GLY A 215 15.14 -0.76 -7.09
CA GLY A 215 15.24 0.68 -7.31
C GLY A 215 16.66 1.20 -7.52
N SER A 216 17.68 0.34 -7.60
CA SER A 216 19.08 0.74 -7.79
C SER A 216 19.51 0.76 -9.27
N SER A 217 18.69 0.24 -10.18
CA SER A 217 18.93 0.37 -11.62
C SER A 217 18.58 1.81 -12.00
N GLY A 218 19.61 2.64 -12.22
CA GLY A 218 19.44 3.95 -12.80
C GLY A 218 18.82 3.84 -14.20
N PRO A 219 18.22 4.90 -14.72
CA PRO A 219 17.75 4.89 -16.10
C PRO A 219 18.96 4.65 -17.03
N ASP A 220 18.86 3.61 -17.87
CA ASP A 220 19.73 3.44 -19.04
C ASP A 220 19.52 4.58 -20.04
#